data_87897132b51cd579c2fde8f71af582c6
#
_entry.id   87897132b51cd579c2fde8f71af582c6
#
_cell.length_a   1.000
_cell.length_b   1.000
_cell.length_c   1.000
_cell.angle_alpha   90.00
_cell.angle_beta   90.00
_cell.angle_gamma   90.00
#
_symmetry.space_group_name_H-M   'P 1'
#
loop_
_entity.id
_entity.type
_entity.pdbx_description
1 polymer ?
#
loop_
_entity_poly.entity_id
_entity_poly.type
_entity_poly.pdbx_seq_one_letter_code
_entity_poly.pdbx_strand_id
1 'polypeptide(L)'
;MSKARIVELSQYMTPQWAAQALVERFFSDLGEGDVVLEPTCGDGAFLAAIPDGVTAFGVEIDPELAQVARRLSGREVLVGDIRSVGLPLSPTAVIGNPPFSRAFVEAMLDRVWTVLPEEGRVGLILPCFVLQTASTVDRLGKRWELQQHMLPRNLFPRLQHPLCFAQLRKGGLRGLVGFALYPEVHAVSLLQQRYRQLLAGGVRSGWAAVTRAALEAHGGSATLQELYRDIGGCRPTPNPWWQAKVRQTLRIVAHRVSAGMWQLNSDNQAEKAA
;
A
#
# COMPACT_ATOMS: atom_id res chain seq x y z
N MET A 1 -5.40 0.32 33.24
CA MET A 1 -6.39 0.09 32.17
C MET A 1 -6.97 -1.32 32.22
N SER A 2 -8.27 -1.49 32.05
CA SER A 2 -8.87 -2.84 31.96
C SER A 2 -8.52 -3.51 30.61
N LYS A 3 -8.29 -4.84 30.63
CA LYS A 3 -8.02 -5.62 29.41
C LYS A 3 -9.08 -5.44 28.31
N ALA A 4 -10.33 -5.15 28.69
CA ALA A 4 -11.44 -4.93 27.76
C ALA A 4 -11.25 -3.63 26.93
N ARG A 5 -10.75 -2.55 27.52
CA ARG A 5 -10.56 -1.26 26.86
C ARG A 5 -9.40 -1.28 25.85
N ILE A 6 -8.35 -2.09 26.12
CA ILE A 6 -7.22 -2.30 25.20
C ILE A 6 -7.69 -3.02 23.92
N VAL A 7 -8.59 -3.99 24.06
CA VAL A 7 -9.15 -4.74 22.93
C VAL A 7 -10.14 -3.88 22.13
N GLU A 8 -10.93 -3.06 22.80
CA GLU A 8 -11.95 -2.19 22.18
C GLU A 8 -11.31 -1.10 21.31
N LEU A 9 -10.15 -0.56 21.72
CA LEU A 9 -9.42 0.48 20.97
C LEU A 9 -8.33 -0.07 20.06
N SER A 10 -8.15 -1.41 19.97
CA SER A 10 -7.09 -2.07 19.18
C SER A 10 -5.68 -1.49 19.44
N GLN A 11 -5.42 -1.13 20.71
CA GLN A 11 -4.17 -0.48 21.12
C GLN A 11 -3.05 -1.51 21.35
N TYR A 12 -2.01 -1.42 20.55
CA TYR A 12 -0.76 -2.16 20.73
C TYR A 12 0.35 -1.16 21.06
N MET A 13 0.74 -1.09 22.35
CA MET A 13 1.81 -0.19 22.79
C MET A 13 3.13 -0.57 22.13
N THR A 14 3.77 0.38 21.49
CA THR A 14 5.05 0.17 20.82
C THR A 14 6.17 0.03 21.87
N PRO A 15 6.96 -1.04 21.83
CA PRO A 15 8.13 -1.12 22.70
C PRO A 15 9.08 0.05 22.42
N GLN A 16 9.60 0.71 23.48
CA GLN A 16 10.48 1.88 23.33
C GLN A 16 11.70 1.60 22.44
N TRP A 17 12.34 0.43 22.61
CA TRP A 17 13.46 0.04 21.77
C TRP A 17 13.12 -0.04 20.29
N ALA A 18 11.88 -0.43 19.97
CA ALA A 18 11.41 -0.52 18.57
C ALA A 18 11.13 0.87 18.00
N ALA A 19 10.49 1.75 18.77
CA ALA A 19 10.30 3.14 18.38
C ALA A 19 11.65 3.83 18.13
N GLN A 20 12.61 3.68 19.03
CA GLN A 20 13.96 4.22 18.89
C GLN A 20 14.65 3.69 17.63
N ALA A 21 14.65 2.37 17.41
CA ALA A 21 15.28 1.76 16.24
C ALA A 21 14.67 2.25 14.91
N LEU A 22 13.34 2.46 14.86
CA LEU A 22 12.64 2.96 13.67
C LEU A 22 12.97 4.44 13.42
N VAL A 23 13.00 5.27 14.47
CA VAL A 23 13.39 6.68 14.35
C VAL A 23 14.84 6.78 13.88
N GLU A 24 15.78 6.10 14.54
CA GLU A 24 17.20 6.11 14.15
C GLU A 24 17.43 5.62 12.71
N ARG A 25 16.66 4.62 12.28
CA ARG A 25 16.82 4.03 10.94
C ARG A 25 16.25 4.88 9.82
N PHE A 26 15.07 5.46 10.02
CA PHE A 26 14.27 6.05 8.94
C PHE A 26 14.09 7.57 9.05
N PHE A 27 14.47 8.15 10.19
CA PHE A 27 14.32 9.56 10.50
C PHE A 27 15.58 10.14 11.19
N SER A 28 16.75 9.56 10.91
CA SER A 28 18.04 9.99 11.49
C SER A 28 18.47 11.41 11.07
N ASP A 29 17.83 11.96 10.06
CA ASP A 29 18.09 13.28 9.49
C ASP A 29 17.17 14.38 10.04
N LEU A 30 16.32 14.08 11.04
CA LEU A 30 15.51 15.08 11.74
C LEU A 30 16.40 16.11 12.44
N GLY A 31 16.06 17.39 12.30
CA GLY A 31 16.80 18.52 12.87
C GLY A 31 15.90 19.65 13.39
N GLU A 32 16.51 20.78 13.77
CA GLU A 32 15.81 21.92 14.40
C GLU A 32 14.66 22.52 13.58
N GLY A 33 14.68 22.36 12.25
CA GLY A 33 13.60 22.84 11.37
C GLY A 33 12.41 21.90 11.26
N ASP A 34 12.51 20.68 11.83
CA ASP A 34 11.46 19.69 11.74
C ASP A 34 10.46 19.79 12.88
N VAL A 35 9.20 19.49 12.53
CA VAL A 35 8.09 19.36 13.47
C VAL A 35 7.50 17.96 13.30
N VAL A 36 7.60 17.13 14.32
CA VAL A 36 7.13 15.75 14.28
C VAL A 36 5.79 15.60 14.99
N LEU A 37 4.84 14.98 14.32
CA LEU A 37 3.54 14.60 14.89
C LEU A 37 3.47 13.09 15.10
N GLU A 38 3.11 12.66 16.32
CA GLU A 38 2.63 11.30 16.58
C GLU A 38 1.11 11.32 16.68
N PRO A 39 0.36 10.82 15.68
CA PRO A 39 -1.08 11.08 15.52
C PRO A 39 -1.98 10.26 16.46
N THR A 40 -1.45 9.22 17.10
CA THR A 40 -2.13 8.35 18.07
C THR A 40 -1.09 7.82 19.04
N CYS A 41 -0.61 8.72 19.91
CA CYS A 41 0.67 8.47 20.57
C CYS A 41 0.62 7.43 21.70
N GLY A 42 -0.56 6.99 22.12
CA GLY A 42 -0.65 6.01 23.21
C GLY A 42 0.10 6.44 24.46
N ASP A 43 1.08 5.64 24.86
CA ASP A 43 1.98 5.95 25.99
C ASP A 43 3.17 6.85 25.64
N GLY A 44 3.34 7.23 24.34
CA GLY A 44 4.34 8.18 23.88
C GLY A 44 5.71 7.58 23.54
N ALA A 45 5.75 6.30 23.16
CA ALA A 45 7.01 5.63 22.85
C ALA A 45 7.79 6.26 21.69
N PHE A 46 7.10 6.66 20.60
CA PHE A 46 7.74 7.37 19.50
C PHE A 46 8.11 8.81 19.87
N LEU A 47 7.25 9.53 20.60
CA LEU A 47 7.57 10.88 21.10
C LEU A 47 8.86 10.88 21.95
N ALA A 48 9.03 9.87 22.79
CA ALA A 48 10.24 9.70 23.59
C ALA A 48 11.48 9.32 22.78
N ALA A 49 11.29 8.76 21.59
CA ALA A 49 12.37 8.38 20.67
C ALA A 49 12.83 9.54 19.76
N ILE A 50 12.06 10.61 19.63
CA ILE A 50 12.44 11.78 18.83
C ILE A 50 13.56 12.56 19.55
N PRO A 51 14.65 12.93 18.87
CA PRO A 51 15.75 13.71 19.47
C PRO A 51 15.28 14.99 20.16
N ASP A 52 15.89 15.34 21.30
CA ASP A 52 15.47 16.49 22.13
C ASP A 52 15.47 17.84 21.37
N GLY A 53 16.39 18.04 20.43
CA GLY A 53 16.49 19.25 19.62
C GLY A 53 15.41 19.37 18.52
N VAL A 54 14.58 18.35 18.33
CA VAL A 54 13.51 18.34 17.32
C VAL A 54 12.18 18.67 17.98
N THR A 55 11.42 19.59 17.41
CA THR A 55 10.06 19.89 17.89
C THR A 55 9.14 18.70 17.62
N ALA A 56 8.46 18.22 18.68
CA ALA A 56 7.53 17.09 18.53
C ALA A 56 6.31 17.26 19.44
N PHE A 57 5.15 16.79 18.96
CA PHE A 57 3.91 16.75 19.74
C PHE A 57 3.07 15.52 19.36
N GLY A 58 2.21 15.11 20.27
CA GLY A 58 1.33 13.97 20.09
C GLY A 58 -0.15 14.33 20.10
N VAL A 59 -0.95 13.42 19.56
CA VAL A 59 -2.41 13.39 19.74
C VAL A 59 -2.80 12.04 20.31
N GLU A 60 -3.62 12.04 21.35
CA GLU A 60 -4.15 10.81 21.95
C GLU A 60 -5.62 11.05 22.37
N ILE A 61 -6.48 10.08 22.05
CA ILE A 61 -7.90 10.17 22.36
C ILE A 61 -8.19 9.84 23.83
N ASP A 62 -7.35 9.02 24.47
CA ASP A 62 -7.49 8.66 25.88
C ASP A 62 -6.73 9.67 26.77
N PRO A 63 -7.42 10.44 27.63
CA PRO A 63 -6.77 11.43 28.48
C PRO A 63 -5.76 10.83 29.47
N GLU A 64 -5.98 9.60 29.94
CA GLU A 64 -5.06 8.92 30.87
C GLU A 64 -3.76 8.57 30.15
N LEU A 65 -3.84 8.02 28.93
CA LEU A 65 -2.67 7.73 28.10
C LEU A 65 -1.94 9.00 27.70
N ALA A 66 -2.66 10.06 27.34
CA ALA A 66 -2.04 11.34 27.04
C ALA A 66 -1.20 11.88 28.21
N GLN A 67 -1.64 11.69 29.46
CA GLN A 67 -0.84 12.04 30.64
C GLN A 67 0.41 11.16 30.78
N VAL A 68 0.30 9.86 30.49
CA VAL A 68 1.44 8.94 30.48
C VAL A 68 2.46 9.39 29.44
N ALA A 69 2.00 9.65 28.21
CA ALA A 69 2.85 10.10 27.11
C ALA A 69 3.60 11.40 27.42
N ARG A 70 2.92 12.39 28.02
CA ARG A 70 3.58 13.65 28.47
C ARG A 70 4.69 13.38 29.49
N ARG A 71 4.43 12.52 30.46
CA ARG A 71 5.44 12.19 31.49
C ARG A 71 6.62 11.42 30.91
N LEU A 72 6.36 10.48 30.00
CA LEU A 72 7.40 9.64 29.42
C LEU A 72 8.29 10.42 28.45
N SER A 73 7.67 11.23 27.59
CA SER A 73 8.37 11.91 26.49
C SER A 73 8.83 13.34 26.82
N GLY A 74 8.23 13.97 27.83
CA GLY A 74 8.44 15.40 28.11
C GLY A 74 7.82 16.32 27.02
N ARG A 75 7.05 15.77 26.08
CA ARG A 75 6.48 16.48 24.92
C ARG A 75 5.03 16.89 25.17
N GLU A 76 4.55 17.87 24.39
CA GLU A 76 3.12 18.23 24.37
C GLU A 76 2.29 17.10 23.77
N VAL A 77 1.14 16.83 24.37
CA VAL A 77 0.15 15.88 23.85
C VAL A 77 -1.24 16.47 23.93
N LEU A 78 -1.88 16.58 22.81
CA LEU A 78 -3.29 17.02 22.69
C LEU A 78 -4.22 15.85 22.97
N VAL A 79 -5.26 16.09 23.73
CA VAL A 79 -6.33 15.09 23.93
C VAL A 79 -7.39 15.28 22.87
N GLY A 80 -7.61 14.28 22.01
CA GLY A 80 -8.61 14.36 20.97
C GLY A 80 -8.44 13.32 19.86
N ASP A 81 -9.31 13.40 18.88
CA ASP A 81 -9.23 12.57 17.69
C ASP A 81 -8.41 13.27 16.60
N ILE A 82 -7.35 12.63 16.12
CA ILE A 82 -6.45 13.18 15.08
C ILE A 82 -7.21 13.61 13.82
N ARG A 83 -8.34 12.97 13.54
CA ARG A 83 -9.14 13.27 12.34
C ARG A 83 -9.82 14.65 12.41
N SER A 84 -9.99 15.21 13.62
CA SER A 84 -10.74 16.46 13.84
C SER A 84 -10.08 17.47 14.76
N VAL A 85 -9.10 17.07 15.60
CA VAL A 85 -8.44 17.98 16.55
C VAL A 85 -7.66 19.08 15.82
N GLY A 86 -7.68 20.29 16.36
CA GLY A 86 -6.82 21.40 15.91
C GLY A 86 -5.37 21.14 16.27
N LEU A 87 -4.47 21.20 15.29
CA LEU A 87 -3.03 21.04 15.52
C LEU A 87 -2.38 22.39 15.82
N PRO A 88 -1.49 22.49 16.82
CA PRO A 88 -0.84 23.74 17.20
C PRO A 88 0.22 24.18 16.18
N LEU A 89 0.83 23.22 15.47
CA LEU A 89 1.88 23.41 14.49
C LEU A 89 1.61 22.57 13.24
N SER A 90 2.14 23.00 12.11
CA SER A 90 2.13 22.19 10.88
C SER A 90 3.31 21.20 10.93
N PRO A 91 3.06 19.88 10.96
CA PRO A 91 4.13 18.89 11.00
C PRO A 91 4.88 18.82 9.66
N THR A 92 6.19 18.56 9.70
CA THR A 92 7.01 18.19 8.54
C THR A 92 7.15 16.68 8.41
N ALA A 93 6.99 15.97 9.54
CA ALA A 93 7.02 14.52 9.60
C ALA A 93 5.94 13.95 10.54
N VAL A 94 5.46 12.77 10.24
CA VAL A 94 4.50 12.01 11.04
C VAL A 94 5.07 10.62 11.32
N ILE A 95 5.09 10.20 12.58
CA ILE A 95 5.57 8.87 12.97
C ILE A 95 4.59 8.28 13.97
N GLY A 96 4.26 6.98 13.85
CA GLY A 96 3.37 6.38 14.83
C GLY A 96 2.98 4.92 14.57
N ASN A 97 2.18 4.42 15.51
CA ASN A 97 1.54 3.11 15.44
C ASN A 97 0.01 3.29 15.61
N PRO A 98 -0.72 3.60 14.53
CA PRO A 98 -2.15 3.86 14.62
C PRO A 98 -2.95 2.59 14.86
N PRO A 99 -4.21 2.69 15.32
CA PRO A 99 -5.13 1.57 15.36
C PRO A 99 -5.22 0.84 14.01
N PHE A 100 -5.21 -0.50 14.04
CA PHE A 100 -5.13 -1.34 12.84
C PHE A 100 -6.45 -1.47 12.07
N SER A 101 -7.22 -0.40 12.06
CA SER A 101 -8.43 -0.26 11.23
C SER A 101 -8.07 0.41 9.91
N ARG A 102 -8.33 -0.26 8.79
CA ARG A 102 -8.10 0.30 7.46
C ARG A 102 -8.81 1.65 7.29
N ALA A 103 -10.09 1.74 7.67
CA ALA A 103 -10.87 2.97 7.55
C ALA A 103 -10.27 4.11 8.40
N PHE A 104 -9.76 3.79 9.60
CA PHE A 104 -9.08 4.78 10.43
C PHE A 104 -7.79 5.26 9.79
N VAL A 105 -6.92 4.34 9.35
CA VAL A 105 -5.64 4.67 8.71
C VAL A 105 -5.86 5.56 7.47
N GLU A 106 -6.85 5.23 6.65
CA GLU A 106 -7.19 6.03 5.47
C GLU A 106 -7.64 7.44 5.83
N ALA A 107 -8.58 7.58 6.76
CA ALA A 107 -9.07 8.89 7.21
C ALA A 107 -7.96 9.72 7.89
N MET A 108 -7.09 9.08 8.67
CA MET A 108 -5.93 9.72 9.27
C MET A 108 -4.93 10.19 8.20
N LEU A 109 -4.62 9.37 7.20
CA LEU A 109 -3.73 9.76 6.09
C LEU A 109 -4.32 10.87 5.23
N ASP A 110 -5.63 10.91 5.03
CA ASP A 110 -6.31 12.03 4.36
C ASP A 110 -6.13 13.34 5.16
N ARG A 111 -6.27 13.29 6.48
CA ARG A 111 -6.01 14.44 7.37
C ARG A 111 -4.54 14.86 7.33
N VAL A 112 -3.63 13.91 7.46
CA VAL A 112 -2.17 14.14 7.42
C VAL A 112 -1.76 14.77 6.09
N TRP A 113 -2.33 14.34 4.97
CA TRP A 113 -2.09 14.95 3.66
C TRP A 113 -2.37 16.45 3.63
N THR A 114 -3.41 16.90 4.31
CA THR A 114 -3.80 18.33 4.30
C THR A 114 -2.88 19.21 5.13
N VAL A 115 -2.15 18.66 6.09
CA VAL A 115 -1.31 19.43 7.03
C VAL A 115 0.19 19.30 6.76
N LEU A 116 0.62 18.25 6.05
CA LEU A 116 2.01 18.08 5.65
C LEU A 116 2.38 19.01 4.48
N PRO A 117 3.59 19.60 4.47
CA PRO A 117 4.15 20.27 3.29
C PRO A 117 4.46 19.27 2.17
N GLU A 118 4.80 19.75 0.97
CA GLU A 118 5.45 18.91 -0.05
C GLU A 118 6.75 18.34 0.53
N GLU A 119 7.11 17.13 0.10
CA GLU A 119 8.22 16.33 0.64
C GLU A 119 8.04 15.89 2.11
N GLY A 120 6.92 16.24 2.75
CA GLY A 120 6.59 15.80 4.10
C GLY A 120 6.50 14.25 4.19
N ARG A 121 7.01 13.70 5.29
CA ARG A 121 7.24 12.25 5.46
C ARG A 121 6.31 11.66 6.50
N VAL A 122 5.90 10.41 6.26
CA VAL A 122 5.09 9.63 7.20
C VAL A 122 5.74 8.26 7.40
N GLY A 123 5.90 7.82 8.63
CA GLY A 123 6.37 6.49 9.00
C GLY A 123 5.38 5.81 9.96
N LEU A 124 4.74 4.72 9.54
CA LEU A 124 3.72 4.05 10.33
C LEU A 124 3.97 2.56 10.48
N ILE A 125 3.78 2.04 11.68
CA ILE A 125 3.63 0.59 11.88
C ILE A 125 2.22 0.20 11.44
N LEU A 126 2.12 -0.66 10.43
CA LEU A 126 0.84 -1.11 9.88
C LEU A 126 0.83 -2.64 9.72
N PRO A 127 -0.33 -3.28 9.87
CA PRO A 127 -0.49 -4.63 9.38
C PRO A 127 -0.31 -4.69 7.86
N CYS A 128 0.41 -5.68 7.36
CA CYS A 128 0.66 -5.81 5.92
C CYS A 128 -0.63 -5.87 5.10
N PHE A 129 -1.74 -6.39 5.65
CA PHE A 129 -3.01 -6.48 4.94
C PHE A 129 -3.59 -5.10 4.54
N VAL A 130 -3.21 -4.02 5.22
CA VAL A 130 -3.62 -2.65 4.86
C VAL A 130 -3.12 -2.29 3.46
N LEU A 131 -1.94 -2.80 3.08
CA LEU A 131 -1.29 -2.54 1.80
C LEU A 131 -1.41 -3.72 0.81
N GLN A 132 -2.21 -4.76 1.13
CA GLN A 132 -2.34 -5.95 0.27
C GLN A 132 -3.42 -5.84 -0.80
N THR A 133 -4.28 -4.82 -0.75
CA THR A 133 -5.30 -4.64 -1.80
C THR A 133 -4.84 -3.65 -2.85
N ALA A 134 -4.92 -4.05 -4.11
CA ALA A 134 -4.54 -3.20 -5.25
C ALA A 134 -5.25 -1.84 -5.23
N SER A 135 -6.53 -1.79 -4.86
CA SER A 135 -7.30 -0.55 -4.76
C SER A 135 -6.75 0.42 -3.71
N THR A 136 -6.27 -0.09 -2.57
CA THR A 136 -5.66 0.76 -1.53
C THR A 136 -4.31 1.30 -2.00
N VAL A 137 -3.47 0.44 -2.57
CA VAL A 137 -2.14 0.84 -3.06
C VAL A 137 -2.25 1.81 -4.24
N ASP A 138 -3.18 1.58 -5.17
CA ASP A 138 -3.44 2.52 -6.28
C ASP A 138 -3.88 3.90 -5.75
N ARG A 139 -4.79 3.93 -4.78
CA ARG A 139 -5.28 5.17 -4.19
C ARG A 139 -4.19 5.92 -3.43
N LEU A 140 -3.44 5.22 -2.58
CA LEU A 140 -2.31 5.81 -1.85
C LEU A 140 -1.20 6.25 -2.81
N GLY A 141 -0.84 5.41 -3.78
CA GLY A 141 0.21 5.69 -4.77
C GLY A 141 -0.09 6.86 -5.71
N LYS A 142 -1.34 7.34 -5.82
CA LYS A 142 -1.68 8.57 -6.54
C LYS A 142 -1.21 9.83 -5.83
N ARG A 143 -1.02 9.76 -4.52
CA ARG A 143 -0.66 10.89 -3.66
C ARG A 143 0.73 10.74 -3.04
N TRP A 144 1.09 9.51 -2.66
CA TRP A 144 2.26 9.20 -1.88
C TRP A 144 3.27 8.37 -2.66
N GLU A 145 4.54 8.66 -2.53
CA GLU A 145 5.58 7.66 -2.70
C GLU A 145 5.48 6.71 -1.51
N LEU A 146 5.46 5.39 -1.75
CA LEU A 146 5.20 4.39 -0.73
C LEU A 146 6.34 3.37 -0.69
N GLN A 147 6.92 3.15 0.49
CA GLN A 147 7.91 2.10 0.75
C GLN A 147 7.43 1.23 1.89
N GLN A 148 7.74 -0.06 1.84
CA GLN A 148 7.33 -1.03 2.84
C GLN A 148 8.53 -1.83 3.34
N HIS A 149 8.73 -1.85 4.66
CA HIS A 149 9.77 -2.61 5.34
C HIS A 149 9.14 -3.63 6.28
N MET A 150 9.55 -4.90 6.19
CA MET A 150 9.03 -5.95 7.05
C MET A 150 9.49 -5.76 8.50
N LEU A 151 8.59 -5.98 9.44
CA LEU A 151 8.87 -6.00 10.87
C LEU A 151 8.79 -7.42 11.42
N PRO A 152 9.53 -7.74 12.51
CA PRO A 152 9.44 -9.04 13.17
C PRO A 152 8.02 -9.34 13.66
N ARG A 153 7.53 -10.57 13.42
CA ARG A 153 6.19 -10.98 13.85
C ARG A 153 5.95 -10.93 15.36
N ASN A 154 7.02 -11.07 16.13
CA ASN A 154 6.98 -11.05 17.60
C ASN A 154 7.14 -9.67 18.22
N LEU A 155 7.09 -8.60 17.41
CA LEU A 155 7.18 -7.21 17.91
C LEU A 155 6.08 -6.91 18.93
N PHE A 156 4.87 -7.38 18.67
CA PHE A 156 3.74 -7.28 19.62
C PHE A 156 3.29 -8.66 20.07
N PRO A 157 3.40 -8.98 21.38
CA PRO A 157 2.90 -10.23 21.90
C PRO A 157 1.41 -10.42 21.58
N ARG A 158 1.04 -11.61 21.08
CA ARG A 158 -0.33 -12.01 20.71
C ARG A 158 -0.88 -11.43 19.40
N LEU A 159 -0.13 -10.59 18.68
CA LEU A 159 -0.53 -10.16 17.36
C LEU A 159 -0.21 -11.25 16.33
N GLN A 160 -1.21 -11.68 15.58
CA GLN A 160 -1.04 -12.74 14.58
C GLN A 160 -0.75 -12.20 13.16
N HIS A 161 -1.04 -10.92 12.91
CA HIS A 161 -0.85 -10.31 11.60
C HIS A 161 0.61 -9.94 11.36
N PRO A 162 1.15 -10.22 10.15
CA PRO A 162 2.43 -9.66 9.73
C PRO A 162 2.37 -8.14 9.73
N LEU A 163 3.44 -7.53 10.21
CA LEU A 163 3.59 -6.07 10.28
C LEU A 163 4.62 -5.57 9.31
N CYS A 164 4.44 -4.34 8.88
CA CYS A 164 5.43 -3.56 8.17
C CYS A 164 5.57 -2.16 8.77
N PHE A 165 6.71 -1.54 8.57
CA PHE A 165 6.87 -0.11 8.68
C PHE A 165 6.66 0.48 7.30
N ALA A 166 5.57 1.21 7.13
CA ALA A 166 5.22 1.88 5.89
C ALA A 166 5.78 3.31 5.92
N GLN A 167 6.62 3.65 4.96
CA GLN A 167 7.08 5.01 4.73
C GLN A 167 6.29 5.61 3.56
N LEU A 168 5.78 6.82 3.77
CA LEU A 168 5.08 7.58 2.75
C LEU A 168 5.73 8.97 2.64
N ARG A 169 5.92 9.47 1.41
CA ARG A 169 6.42 10.82 1.16
C ARG A 169 5.47 11.55 0.23
N LYS A 170 5.07 12.76 0.62
CA LYS A 170 4.20 13.62 -0.17
C LYS A 170 4.97 14.17 -1.37
N GLY A 171 4.38 14.17 -2.56
CA GLY A 171 5.00 14.73 -3.78
C GLY A 171 6.13 13.90 -4.39
N GLY A 172 6.53 12.77 -3.81
CA GLY A 172 7.57 11.90 -4.33
C GLY A 172 7.18 11.13 -5.61
N LEU A 173 8.10 10.32 -6.12
CA LEU A 173 7.84 9.45 -7.27
C LEU A 173 6.70 8.48 -6.92
N ARG A 174 5.65 8.51 -7.72
CA ARG A 174 4.48 7.66 -7.50
C ARG A 174 4.82 6.20 -7.73
N GLY A 175 4.73 5.41 -6.70
CA GLY A 175 5.00 3.99 -6.79
C GLY A 175 5.18 3.32 -5.43
N LEU A 176 5.03 2.00 -5.40
CA LEU A 176 5.38 1.18 -4.25
C LEU A 176 6.75 0.55 -4.48
N VAL A 177 7.70 0.83 -3.60
CA VAL A 177 8.99 0.16 -3.55
C VAL A 177 8.86 -1.07 -2.64
N GLY A 178 9.10 -2.22 -3.21
CA GLY A 178 8.97 -3.54 -2.60
C GLY A 178 8.54 -4.55 -3.67
N PHE A 179 8.75 -5.85 -3.44
CA PHE A 179 8.20 -6.85 -4.34
C PHE A 179 6.68 -6.88 -4.15
N ALA A 180 5.97 -6.43 -5.17
CA ALA A 180 4.53 -6.49 -5.23
C ALA A 180 4.09 -6.72 -6.68
N LEU A 181 3.06 -7.53 -6.86
CA LEU A 181 2.41 -7.76 -8.15
C LEU A 181 1.36 -6.68 -8.48
N TYR A 182 1.49 -5.48 -7.88
CA TYR A 182 0.51 -4.41 -8.04
C TYR A 182 0.49 -3.78 -9.43
N PRO A 183 1.63 -3.56 -10.12
CA PRO A 183 1.60 -3.10 -11.50
C PRO A 183 0.85 -4.07 -12.42
N GLU A 184 1.04 -5.37 -12.20
CA GLU A 184 0.36 -6.43 -12.93
C GLU A 184 -1.14 -6.46 -12.58
N VAL A 185 -1.48 -6.34 -11.31
CA VAL A 185 -2.88 -6.26 -10.86
C VAL A 185 -3.54 -4.97 -11.32
N HIS A 186 -2.83 -3.84 -11.33
CA HIS A 186 -3.36 -2.58 -11.86
C HIS A 186 -3.58 -2.66 -13.37
N ALA A 187 -2.61 -3.17 -14.14
CA ALA A 187 -2.78 -3.45 -15.56
C ALA A 187 -4.00 -4.33 -15.82
N VAL A 188 -4.19 -5.38 -14.99
CA VAL A 188 -5.38 -6.23 -14.99
C VAL A 188 -6.65 -5.45 -14.63
N SER A 189 -6.60 -4.52 -13.69
CA SER A 189 -7.79 -3.74 -13.28
C SER A 189 -8.26 -2.73 -14.32
N LEU A 190 -7.36 -2.28 -15.18
CA LEU A 190 -7.66 -1.43 -16.34
C LEU A 190 -8.28 -2.21 -17.51
N LEU A 191 -8.19 -3.53 -17.48
CA LEU A 191 -8.75 -4.39 -18.49
C LEU A 191 -10.27 -4.50 -18.32
N GLN A 192 -10.96 -4.77 -19.43
CA GLN A 192 -12.39 -4.95 -19.47
C GLN A 192 -12.85 -5.99 -18.43
N GLN A 193 -14.08 -5.84 -17.93
CA GLN A 193 -14.68 -6.73 -16.92
C GLN A 193 -14.57 -8.23 -17.29
N ARG A 194 -14.57 -8.54 -18.57
CA ARG A 194 -14.39 -9.89 -19.13
C ARG A 194 -13.05 -10.52 -18.77
N TYR A 195 -11.97 -9.74 -18.78
CA TYR A 195 -10.63 -10.24 -18.41
C TYR A 195 -10.55 -10.64 -16.93
N ARG A 196 -11.17 -9.85 -16.04
CA ARG A 196 -11.25 -10.20 -14.63
C ARG A 196 -12.03 -11.50 -14.40
N GLN A 197 -13.10 -11.72 -15.16
CA GLN A 197 -13.86 -12.97 -15.12
C GLN A 197 -13.03 -14.17 -15.58
N LEU A 198 -12.23 -14.02 -16.63
CA LEU A 198 -11.32 -15.06 -17.13
C LEU A 198 -10.24 -15.43 -16.11
N LEU A 199 -9.65 -14.45 -15.41
CA LEU A 199 -8.69 -14.72 -14.34
C LEU A 199 -9.34 -15.42 -13.13
N ALA A 200 -10.53 -14.99 -12.73
CA ALA A 200 -11.28 -15.63 -11.65
C ALA A 200 -11.73 -17.06 -12.02
N GLY A 201 -11.93 -17.34 -13.30
CA GLY A 201 -12.30 -18.65 -13.86
C GLY A 201 -11.13 -19.65 -13.96
N GLY A 202 -9.96 -19.36 -13.39
CA GLY A 202 -8.86 -20.33 -13.28
C GLY A 202 -7.92 -20.38 -14.50
N VAL A 203 -7.90 -19.37 -15.35
CA VAL A 203 -6.91 -19.26 -16.44
C VAL A 203 -5.50 -19.20 -15.83
N ARG A 204 -4.69 -20.22 -16.09
CA ARG A 204 -3.36 -20.45 -15.48
C ARG A 204 -2.29 -19.42 -15.86
N SER A 205 -2.55 -18.50 -16.80
CA SER A 205 -1.56 -17.53 -17.29
C SER A 205 -2.20 -16.19 -17.57
N GLY A 206 -1.64 -15.11 -16.97
CA GLY A 206 -2.06 -13.73 -17.25
C GLY A 206 -1.91 -13.35 -18.74
N TRP A 207 -0.92 -13.91 -19.44
CA TRP A 207 -0.74 -13.72 -20.87
C TRP A 207 -1.84 -14.41 -21.70
N ALA A 208 -2.28 -15.60 -21.28
CA ALA A 208 -3.42 -16.29 -21.92
C ALA A 208 -4.72 -15.51 -21.75
N ALA A 209 -4.96 -14.99 -20.53
CA ALA A 209 -6.15 -14.21 -20.27
C ALA A 209 -6.19 -12.88 -21.05
N VAL A 210 -5.08 -12.13 -21.10
CA VAL A 210 -5.02 -10.88 -21.86
C VAL A 210 -5.14 -11.09 -23.35
N THR A 211 -4.50 -12.12 -23.89
CA THR A 211 -4.56 -12.45 -25.32
C THR A 211 -5.96 -12.91 -25.73
N ARG A 212 -6.62 -13.72 -24.87
CA ARG A 212 -8.01 -14.16 -25.08
C ARG A 212 -8.98 -12.97 -25.02
N ALA A 213 -8.85 -12.10 -24.01
CA ALA A 213 -9.70 -10.91 -23.88
C ALA A 213 -9.57 -9.95 -25.09
N ALA A 214 -8.34 -9.76 -25.58
CA ALA A 214 -8.10 -8.96 -26.77
C ALA A 214 -8.77 -9.56 -28.03
N LEU A 215 -8.68 -10.88 -28.23
CA LEU A 215 -9.38 -11.55 -29.31
C LEU A 215 -10.89 -11.44 -29.17
N GLU A 216 -11.45 -11.63 -27.97
CA GLU A 216 -12.88 -11.50 -27.70
C GLU A 216 -13.39 -10.08 -27.98
N ALA A 217 -12.61 -9.04 -27.66
CA ALA A 217 -12.93 -7.65 -27.95
C ALA A 217 -13.08 -7.37 -29.46
N HIS A 218 -12.42 -8.17 -30.32
CA HIS A 218 -12.51 -8.15 -31.78
C HIS A 218 -13.47 -9.22 -32.33
N GLY A 219 -14.45 -9.66 -31.56
CA GLY A 219 -15.41 -10.67 -32.00
C GLY A 219 -14.83 -12.06 -32.20
N GLY A 220 -13.71 -12.38 -31.53
CA GLY A 220 -13.03 -13.67 -31.57
C GLY A 220 -11.95 -13.80 -32.65
N SER A 221 -11.76 -12.80 -33.50
CA SER A 221 -10.72 -12.80 -34.54
C SER A 221 -10.00 -11.47 -34.63
N ALA A 222 -8.66 -11.48 -34.70
CA ALA A 222 -7.85 -10.28 -34.77
C ALA A 222 -6.52 -10.51 -35.49
N THR A 223 -5.96 -9.44 -36.05
CA THR A 223 -4.59 -9.43 -36.56
C THR A 223 -3.57 -9.28 -35.42
N LEU A 224 -2.33 -9.69 -35.67
CA LEU A 224 -1.24 -9.47 -34.73
C LEU A 224 -1.03 -7.98 -34.39
N GLN A 225 -1.23 -7.09 -35.34
CA GLN A 225 -1.07 -5.65 -35.13
C GLN A 225 -2.13 -5.09 -34.19
N GLU A 226 -3.38 -5.50 -34.35
CA GLU A 226 -4.48 -5.12 -33.46
C GLU A 226 -4.21 -5.63 -32.04
N LEU A 227 -3.85 -6.90 -31.91
CA LEU A 227 -3.51 -7.49 -30.60
C LEU A 227 -2.33 -6.78 -29.94
N TYR A 228 -1.29 -6.41 -30.68
CA TYR A 228 -0.15 -5.67 -30.12
C TYR A 228 -0.55 -4.26 -29.68
N ARG A 229 -1.40 -3.58 -30.42
CA ARG A 229 -1.91 -2.26 -30.04
C ARG A 229 -2.69 -2.34 -28.72
N ASP A 230 -3.60 -3.30 -28.60
CA ASP A 230 -4.50 -3.41 -27.45
C ASP A 230 -3.76 -3.95 -26.20
N ILE A 231 -2.86 -4.91 -26.37
CA ILE A 231 -2.08 -5.49 -25.27
C ILE A 231 -0.94 -4.58 -24.82
N GLY A 232 -0.42 -3.73 -25.71
CA GLY A 232 0.77 -2.91 -25.45
C GLY A 232 0.65 -2.02 -24.22
N GLY A 233 -0.54 -1.48 -23.92
CA GLY A 233 -0.84 -0.63 -22.76
C GLY A 233 -1.23 -1.40 -21.49
N CYS A 234 -1.51 -2.70 -21.58
CA CYS A 234 -2.03 -3.51 -20.47
C CYS A 234 -1.28 -4.84 -20.30
N ARG A 235 0.02 -4.83 -20.52
CA ARG A 235 0.88 -6.01 -20.42
C ARG A 235 0.86 -6.59 -18.99
N PRO A 236 0.66 -7.92 -18.82
CA PRO A 236 0.65 -8.56 -17.50
C PRO A 236 1.99 -8.46 -16.76
N THR A 237 3.10 -8.34 -17.48
CA THR A 237 4.45 -8.18 -16.90
C THR A 237 5.29 -7.22 -17.77
N PRO A 238 6.31 -6.55 -17.20
CA PRO A 238 7.20 -5.64 -17.91
C PRO A 238 8.22 -6.39 -18.78
N ASN A 239 7.81 -7.48 -19.45
CA ASN A 239 8.67 -8.28 -20.29
C ASN A 239 9.05 -7.52 -21.58
N PRO A 240 10.35 -7.26 -21.87
CA PRO A 240 10.77 -6.60 -23.11
C PRO A 240 10.42 -7.42 -24.36
N TRP A 241 10.32 -8.74 -24.24
CA TRP A 241 9.95 -9.67 -25.33
C TRP A 241 8.45 -9.98 -25.36
N TRP A 242 7.62 -9.09 -24.88
CA TRP A 242 6.19 -9.30 -24.73
C TRP A 242 5.47 -9.68 -26.02
N GLN A 243 5.88 -9.17 -27.18
CA GLN A 243 5.30 -9.54 -28.48
C GLN A 243 5.57 -11.01 -28.83
N ALA A 244 6.77 -11.51 -28.49
CA ALA A 244 7.06 -12.93 -28.64
C ALA A 244 6.21 -13.79 -27.70
N LYS A 245 5.96 -13.28 -26.48
CA LYS A 245 5.08 -13.92 -25.50
C LYS A 245 3.64 -13.98 -25.98
N VAL A 246 3.11 -12.92 -26.59
CA VAL A 246 1.78 -12.91 -27.22
C VAL A 246 1.71 -13.96 -28.33
N ARG A 247 2.70 -14.03 -29.23
CA ARG A 247 2.73 -15.05 -30.29
C ARG A 247 2.78 -16.48 -29.74
N GLN A 248 3.53 -16.70 -28.68
CA GLN A 248 3.57 -18.00 -27.98
C GLN A 248 2.20 -18.36 -27.42
N THR A 249 1.54 -17.39 -26.78
CA THR A 249 0.23 -17.57 -26.15
C THR A 249 -0.87 -17.81 -27.18
N LEU A 250 -0.84 -17.12 -28.33
CA LEU A 250 -1.77 -17.32 -29.41
C LEU A 250 -1.82 -18.78 -29.91
N ARG A 251 -0.69 -19.49 -29.91
CA ARG A 251 -0.65 -20.91 -30.28
C ARG A 251 -1.40 -21.83 -29.32
N ILE A 252 -1.70 -21.33 -28.12
CA ILE A 252 -2.43 -22.06 -27.05
C ILE A 252 -3.92 -21.70 -27.12
N VAL A 253 -4.25 -20.39 -27.18
CA VAL A 253 -5.63 -19.91 -27.05
C VAL A 253 -6.36 -19.71 -28.37
N ALA A 254 -5.66 -19.74 -29.49
CA ALA A 254 -6.18 -19.43 -30.82
C ALA A 254 -5.52 -20.29 -31.91
N HIS A 255 -6.10 -20.31 -33.08
CA HIS A 255 -5.52 -20.88 -34.28
C HIS A 255 -5.41 -19.84 -35.40
N ARG A 256 -4.51 -20.05 -36.33
CA ARG A 256 -4.28 -19.15 -37.44
C ARG A 256 -5.25 -19.46 -38.59
N VAL A 257 -6.05 -18.47 -38.99
CA VAL A 257 -7.00 -18.60 -40.11
C VAL A 257 -6.43 -18.11 -41.45
N SER A 258 -5.53 -17.11 -41.41
CA SER A 258 -4.83 -16.61 -42.60
C SER A 258 -3.50 -15.95 -42.20
N ALA A 259 -2.76 -15.39 -43.15
CA ALA A 259 -1.52 -14.69 -42.89
C ALA A 259 -1.77 -13.52 -41.94
N GLY A 260 -1.24 -13.61 -40.70
CA GLY A 260 -1.37 -12.59 -39.65
C GLY A 260 -2.70 -12.56 -38.90
N MET A 261 -3.72 -13.34 -39.30
CA MET A 261 -5.04 -13.37 -38.64
C MET A 261 -5.16 -14.59 -37.74
N TRP A 262 -5.64 -14.35 -36.53
CA TRP A 262 -5.84 -15.36 -35.50
C TRP A 262 -7.29 -15.40 -35.05
N GLN A 263 -7.82 -16.59 -34.81
CA GLN A 263 -9.17 -16.81 -34.32
C GLN A 263 -9.12 -17.63 -33.02
N LEU A 264 -9.94 -17.22 -32.06
CA LEU A 264 -10.05 -17.88 -30.76
C LEU A 264 -10.52 -19.33 -30.93
N ASN A 265 -9.91 -20.23 -30.18
CA ASN A 265 -10.34 -21.62 -30.14
C ASN A 265 -11.72 -21.71 -29.46
N SER A 266 -12.62 -22.55 -29.98
CA SER A 266 -13.87 -22.90 -29.29
C SER A 266 -13.55 -23.64 -27.98
N ASP A 267 -14.35 -23.43 -26.92
CA ASP A 267 -14.09 -23.94 -25.56
C ASP A 267 -13.85 -25.46 -25.49
N ASN A 268 -14.34 -26.22 -26.47
CA ASN A 268 -14.14 -27.66 -26.58
C ASN A 268 -12.71 -28.10 -27.05
N GLN A 269 -11.89 -27.18 -27.54
CA GLN A 269 -10.52 -27.49 -27.98
C GLN A 269 -9.44 -27.11 -26.94
N ALA A 270 -9.79 -26.28 -25.96
CA ALA A 270 -8.87 -25.87 -24.91
C ALA A 270 -8.53 -26.98 -23.89
N GLU A 271 -9.43 -27.94 -23.68
CA GLU A 271 -9.22 -29.08 -22.77
C GLU A 271 -8.28 -30.18 -23.32
N LYS A 272 -8.08 -30.22 -24.64
CA LYS A 272 -7.19 -31.25 -25.26
C LYS A 272 -5.72 -30.83 -25.39
N ALA A 273 -5.38 -29.57 -25.08
CA ALA A 273 -4.03 -29.03 -25.23
C ALA A 273 -3.35 -28.74 -23.86
N ALA A 274 -3.95 -29.15 -22.76
CA ALA A 274 -3.42 -29.11 -21.38
C ALA A 274 -3.03 -30.51 -20.92
#